data_1e65272becbee3602499906a010a6c4f
#
_entry.id   1e65272becbee3602499906a010a6c4f
#
_cell.length_a   1.000
_cell.length_b   1.000
_cell.length_c   1.000
_cell.angle_alpha   90.00
_cell.angle_beta   90.00
_cell.angle_gamma   90.00
#
_symmetry.space_group_name_H-M   'P 1'
#
loop_
_entity.id
_entity.type
_entity.pdbx_description
1 polymer ?
#
loop_
_entity_poly.entity_id
_entity_poly.type
_entity_poly.pdbx_seq_one_letter_code
_entity_poly.pdbx_strand_id
1 'polypeptide(L)'
;MQLQFSRRPSRSYPDAQILLKKNCLSDADKRDIFRYFGETAAAVSLVADDFNILDSQYKTVQSVSPDTVLAKYLVPEAELETYPLPEPVLYPFGLNQSQKTAVERALTSQVGIIQGPPGTGKTQTISTFVS
;
A
#
# COMPACT_ATOMS: atom_id res chain seq x y z
N MET A 1 -19.64 40.32 -4.20
CA MET A 1 -19.35 39.36 -3.14
C MET A 1 -18.07 38.61 -3.52
N GLN A 2 -16.91 39.07 -3.02
CA GLN A 2 -15.60 38.45 -3.32
C GLN A 2 -15.28 37.43 -2.27
N LEU A 3 -15.13 36.18 -2.69
CA LEU A 3 -14.66 35.07 -1.83
C LEU A 3 -13.14 35.22 -1.67
N GLN A 4 -12.70 35.68 -0.50
CA GLN A 4 -11.29 35.61 -0.12
C GLN A 4 -10.94 34.20 0.30
N PHE A 5 -10.18 33.49 -0.53
CA PHE A 5 -9.54 32.24 -0.14
C PHE A 5 -8.33 32.57 0.75
N SER A 6 -8.47 32.35 2.06
CA SER A 6 -7.35 32.38 2.99
C SER A 6 -6.40 31.21 2.66
N ARG A 7 -5.24 31.53 2.05
CA ARG A 7 -4.15 30.57 1.92
C ARG A 7 -3.64 30.21 3.33
N ARG A 8 -3.81 28.96 3.75
CA ARG A 8 -3.10 28.47 4.94
C ARG A 8 -1.60 28.66 4.69
N PRO A 9 -0.84 29.17 5.66
CA PRO A 9 0.61 29.29 5.49
C PRO A 9 1.18 27.90 5.27
N SER A 10 1.84 27.72 4.13
CA SER A 10 2.62 26.49 3.88
C SER A 10 3.74 26.45 4.91
N ARG A 11 3.66 25.49 5.84
CA ARG A 11 4.80 25.18 6.70
C ARG A 11 5.89 24.60 5.81
N SER A 12 6.91 25.39 5.51
CA SER A 12 8.13 24.86 4.92
C SER A 12 8.86 24.07 6.01
N TYR A 13 8.79 22.76 5.93
CA TYR A 13 9.70 21.91 6.71
C TYR A 13 11.05 21.87 5.96
N PRO A 14 12.18 21.85 6.66
CA PRO A 14 13.47 21.68 6.00
C PRO A 14 13.53 20.26 5.42
N ASP A 15 13.20 20.12 4.15
CA ASP A 15 12.97 18.86 3.44
C ASP A 15 14.16 17.89 3.52
N ALA A 16 15.37 18.39 3.56
CA ALA A 16 16.58 17.57 3.61
C ALA A 16 16.73 16.74 4.91
N GLN A 17 16.32 17.28 6.06
CA GLN A 17 16.45 16.56 7.34
C GLN A 17 15.35 15.52 7.55
N ILE A 18 14.17 15.72 6.97
CA ILE A 18 13.06 14.78 7.05
C ILE A 18 13.31 13.56 6.18
N LEU A 19 13.84 13.76 4.97
CA LEU A 19 14.19 12.71 4.02
C LEU A 19 15.31 11.80 4.53
N LEU A 20 16.37 12.34 5.11
CA LEU A 20 17.51 11.56 5.59
C LEU A 20 17.21 10.68 6.80
N LYS A 21 16.29 11.10 7.70
CA LYS A 21 15.94 10.33 8.90
C LYS A 21 14.87 9.27 8.69
N LYS A 22 14.10 9.33 7.58
CA LYS A 22 12.89 8.49 7.38
C LYS A 22 12.86 7.75 6.05
N ASN A 23 13.98 7.63 5.35
CA ASN A 23 14.01 6.92 4.07
C ASN A 23 14.69 5.55 4.22
N CYS A 24 13.89 4.48 4.14
CA CYS A 24 14.40 3.12 4.17
C CYS A 24 15.38 2.82 3.03
N LEU A 25 15.27 3.51 1.88
CA LEU A 25 16.16 3.31 0.74
C LEU A 25 17.57 3.93 0.93
N SER A 26 17.81 4.59 2.06
CA SER A 26 19.18 4.99 2.45
C SER A 26 20.03 3.79 2.88
N ASP A 27 19.41 2.72 3.32
CA ASP A 27 20.05 1.43 3.62
C ASP A 27 20.29 0.67 2.32
N ALA A 28 21.51 0.10 2.16
CA ALA A 28 21.92 -0.55 0.92
C ALA A 28 21.10 -1.82 0.64
N ASP A 29 20.91 -2.66 1.65
CA ASP A 29 20.22 -3.95 1.51
C ASP A 29 18.75 -3.73 1.14
N LYS A 30 18.08 -2.79 1.80
CA LYS A 30 16.68 -2.43 1.50
C LYS A 30 16.52 -1.82 0.12
N ARG A 31 17.48 -0.99 -0.30
CA ARG A 31 17.50 -0.42 -1.65
C ARG A 31 17.69 -1.50 -2.71
N ASP A 32 18.52 -2.50 -2.46
CA ASP A 32 18.75 -3.59 -3.39
C ASP A 32 17.52 -4.49 -3.53
N ILE A 33 16.82 -4.78 -2.42
CA ILE A 33 15.52 -5.49 -2.46
C ILE A 33 14.49 -4.66 -3.23
N PHE A 34 14.40 -3.36 -2.99
CA PHE A 34 13.47 -2.48 -3.71
C PHE A 34 13.78 -2.44 -5.20
N ARG A 35 15.06 -2.35 -5.57
CA ARG A 35 15.50 -2.43 -6.97
C ARG A 35 15.09 -3.75 -7.62
N TYR A 36 15.29 -4.88 -6.93
CA TYR A 36 14.85 -6.18 -7.40
C TYR A 36 13.34 -6.24 -7.70
N PHE A 37 12.51 -5.64 -6.86
CA PHE A 37 11.07 -5.54 -7.14
C PHE A 37 10.80 -4.72 -8.40
N GLY A 38 11.48 -3.60 -8.60
CA GLY A 38 11.35 -2.77 -9.80
C GLY A 38 11.79 -3.51 -11.07
N GLU A 39 12.91 -4.22 -11.03
CA GLU A 39 13.41 -5.03 -12.16
C GLU A 39 12.46 -6.18 -12.50
N THR A 40 11.89 -6.82 -11.47
CA THR A 40 10.87 -7.87 -11.66
C THR A 40 9.61 -7.31 -12.31
N ALA A 41 9.14 -6.15 -11.85
CA ALA A 41 7.98 -5.47 -12.44
C ALA A 41 8.24 -5.09 -13.91
N ALA A 42 9.44 -4.62 -14.24
CA ALA A 42 9.83 -4.31 -15.61
C ALA A 42 9.90 -5.57 -16.48
N ALA A 43 10.44 -6.69 -15.97
CA ALA A 43 10.52 -7.96 -16.70
C ALA A 43 9.13 -8.52 -17.03
N VAL A 44 8.20 -8.48 -16.09
CA VAL A 44 6.80 -8.88 -16.32
C VAL A 44 6.13 -8.01 -17.37
N SER A 45 6.44 -6.72 -17.41
CA SER A 45 5.97 -5.76 -18.39
C SER A 45 6.35 -6.12 -19.83
N LEU A 46 7.54 -6.67 -20.02
CA LEU A 46 8.03 -7.07 -21.36
C LEU A 46 7.31 -8.30 -21.92
N VAL A 47 6.73 -9.13 -21.06
CA VAL A 47 6.02 -10.36 -21.45
C VAL A 47 4.54 -10.10 -21.73
N ALA A 48 3.95 -9.14 -21.03
CA ALA A 48 2.58 -8.70 -21.26
C ALA A 48 2.62 -7.45 -22.15
N ASP A 49 2.07 -7.51 -23.34
CA ASP A 49 1.96 -6.37 -24.29
C ASP A 49 1.11 -5.19 -23.74
N ASP A 50 0.84 -5.20 -22.44
CA ASP A 50 0.05 -4.22 -21.75
C ASP A 50 0.91 -3.19 -20.99
N PHE A 51 0.43 -1.95 -20.96
CA PHE A 51 1.03 -0.86 -20.18
C PHE A 51 1.15 -1.25 -18.70
N ASN A 52 2.39 -1.47 -18.25
CA ASN A 52 2.65 -1.91 -16.88
C ASN A 52 2.69 -0.71 -15.91
N ILE A 53 1.59 -0.52 -15.21
CA ILE A 53 1.44 0.52 -14.17
C ILE A 53 2.49 0.33 -13.06
N LEU A 54 2.83 -0.92 -12.70
CA LEU A 54 3.77 -1.20 -11.62
C LEU A 54 5.19 -0.73 -11.94
N ASP A 55 5.70 -1.00 -13.14
CA ASP A 55 7.04 -0.53 -13.56
C ASP A 55 7.15 1.00 -13.48
N SER A 56 6.13 1.71 -13.98
CA SER A 56 6.11 3.17 -13.90
C SER A 56 6.05 3.68 -12.46
N GLN A 57 5.31 3.01 -11.57
CA GLN A 57 5.22 3.37 -10.15
C GLN A 57 6.56 3.15 -9.43
N TYR A 58 7.24 2.01 -9.63
CA TYR A 58 8.55 1.76 -9.02
C TYR A 58 9.59 2.82 -9.41
N LYS A 59 9.55 3.29 -10.66
CA LYS A 59 10.43 4.37 -11.15
C LYS A 59 10.19 5.73 -10.51
N THR A 60 8.98 5.98 -10.01
CA THR A 60 8.61 7.25 -9.37
C THR A 60 8.88 7.29 -7.86
N VAL A 61 9.02 6.13 -7.21
CA VAL A 61 9.27 6.05 -5.76
C VAL A 61 10.71 6.42 -5.45
N GLN A 62 10.93 7.58 -4.86
CA GLN A 62 12.25 8.07 -4.45
C GLN A 62 12.56 7.83 -2.97
N SER A 63 11.54 7.61 -2.15
CA SER A 63 11.70 7.37 -0.72
C SER A 63 10.60 6.45 -0.17
N VAL A 64 10.96 5.63 0.82
CA VAL A 64 10.04 4.75 1.54
C VAL A 64 10.12 5.08 3.02
N SER A 65 9.01 5.55 3.60
CA SER A 65 8.94 5.82 5.04
C SER A 65 8.99 4.51 5.83
N PRO A 66 9.73 4.44 6.95
CA PRO A 66 9.78 3.25 7.81
C PRO A 66 8.43 2.85 8.41
N ASP A 67 7.48 3.79 8.47
CA ASP A 67 6.13 3.54 9.01
C ASP A 67 5.18 2.90 7.98
N THR A 68 5.65 2.64 6.75
CA THR A 68 4.83 2.06 5.69
C THR A 68 4.93 0.54 5.66
N VAL A 69 3.86 -0.11 5.19
CA VAL A 69 3.86 -1.55 4.93
C VAL A 69 4.95 -1.94 3.95
N LEU A 70 5.23 -1.14 2.93
CA LEU A 70 6.31 -1.38 1.98
C LEU A 70 7.67 -1.47 2.68
N ALA A 71 7.93 -0.63 3.69
CA ALA A 71 9.17 -0.69 4.46
C ALA A 71 9.36 -2.06 5.14
N LYS A 72 8.29 -2.71 5.59
CA LYS A 72 8.36 -4.05 6.19
C LYS A 72 8.72 -5.12 5.15
N TYR A 73 8.25 -4.98 3.92
CA TYR A 73 8.66 -5.88 2.82
C TYR A 73 10.14 -5.76 2.43
N LEU A 74 10.79 -4.65 2.78
CA LEU A 74 12.21 -4.44 2.55
C LEU A 74 13.09 -5.05 3.66
N VAL A 75 12.49 -5.69 4.64
CA VAL A 75 13.20 -6.40 5.73
C VAL A 75 12.82 -7.88 5.67
N PRO A 76 13.72 -8.79 5.28
CA PRO A 76 13.39 -10.21 5.03
C PRO A 76 12.77 -10.93 6.22
N GLU A 77 13.09 -10.52 7.45
CA GLU A 77 12.64 -11.16 8.69
C GLU A 77 11.59 -10.32 9.44
N ALA A 78 11.00 -9.31 8.78
CA ALA A 78 9.99 -8.49 9.43
C ALA A 78 8.70 -9.27 9.68
N GLU A 79 8.31 -9.35 10.93
CA GLU A 79 6.99 -9.88 11.30
C GLU A 79 5.90 -8.86 10.97
N LEU A 80 4.84 -9.35 10.34
CA LEU A 80 3.64 -8.57 10.09
C LEU A 80 2.75 -8.58 11.34
N GLU A 81 2.23 -7.43 11.70
CA GLU A 81 1.37 -7.29 12.85
C GLU A 81 -0.02 -7.87 12.60
N THR A 82 -0.61 -8.43 13.65
CA THR A 82 -2.01 -8.85 13.67
C THR A 82 -2.77 -8.03 14.70
N TYR A 83 -4.02 -7.73 14.43
CA TYR A 83 -4.88 -6.90 15.26
C TYR A 83 -6.12 -7.68 15.69
N PRO A 84 -6.71 -7.36 16.85
CA PRO A 84 -8.00 -7.91 17.22
C PRO A 84 -9.08 -7.47 16.22
N LEU A 85 -10.04 -8.34 15.94
CA LEU A 85 -11.17 -7.98 15.10
C LEU A 85 -11.99 -6.88 15.79
N PRO A 86 -12.25 -5.74 15.12
CA PRO A 86 -13.10 -4.70 15.69
C PRO A 86 -14.54 -5.21 15.86
N GLU A 87 -15.18 -4.86 16.97
CA GLU A 87 -16.57 -5.21 17.24
C GLU A 87 -17.38 -3.93 17.47
N PRO A 88 -18.51 -3.75 16.76
CA PRO A 88 -19.06 -4.62 15.70
C PRO A 88 -18.41 -4.42 14.33
N VAL A 89 -18.32 -5.49 13.53
CA VAL A 89 -17.97 -5.37 12.10
C VAL A 89 -19.24 -5.05 11.31
N LEU A 90 -19.23 -3.92 10.63
CA LEU A 90 -20.33 -3.50 9.76
C LEU A 90 -20.09 -3.97 8.33
N TYR A 91 -21.08 -4.62 7.75
CA TYR A 91 -21.05 -5.09 6.36
C TYR A 91 -22.08 -4.29 5.55
N PRO A 92 -21.69 -3.20 4.87
CA PRO A 92 -22.61 -2.35 4.14
C PRO A 92 -23.27 -3.04 2.94
N PHE A 93 -22.71 -4.17 2.52
CA PHE A 93 -23.21 -4.97 1.40
C PHE A 93 -23.50 -6.40 1.85
N GLY A 94 -24.40 -7.08 1.13
CA GLY A 94 -24.58 -8.53 1.30
C GLY A 94 -23.34 -9.26 0.84
N LEU A 95 -22.60 -9.87 1.76
CA LEU A 95 -21.39 -10.64 1.50
C LEU A 95 -21.67 -12.13 1.70
N ASN A 96 -21.08 -12.97 0.85
CA ASN A 96 -21.02 -14.40 1.10
C ASN A 96 -19.96 -14.74 2.18
N GLN A 97 -19.95 -15.99 2.64
CA GLN A 97 -19.05 -16.40 3.73
C GLN A 97 -17.56 -16.18 3.40
N SER A 98 -17.15 -16.48 2.17
CA SER A 98 -15.76 -16.29 1.74
C SER A 98 -15.37 -14.81 1.73
N GLN A 99 -16.25 -13.93 1.30
CA GLN A 99 -16.07 -12.49 1.32
C GLN A 99 -15.99 -11.94 2.75
N LYS A 100 -16.88 -12.40 3.65
CA LYS A 100 -16.82 -12.05 5.08
C LYS A 100 -15.48 -12.44 5.70
N THR A 101 -15.05 -13.68 5.48
CA THR A 101 -13.74 -14.15 5.98
C THR A 101 -12.59 -13.32 5.41
N ALA A 102 -12.64 -12.90 4.15
CA ALA A 102 -11.63 -12.04 3.55
C ALA A 102 -11.61 -10.65 4.20
N VAL A 103 -12.78 -10.06 4.49
CA VAL A 103 -12.91 -8.80 5.23
C VAL A 103 -12.32 -8.93 6.63
N GLU A 104 -12.73 -9.93 7.40
CA GLU A 104 -12.26 -10.15 8.76
C GLU A 104 -10.74 -10.34 8.83
N ARG A 105 -10.16 -11.13 7.90
CA ARG A 105 -8.72 -11.30 7.79
C ARG A 105 -8.00 -10.01 7.47
N ALA A 106 -8.53 -9.19 6.58
CA ALA A 106 -7.91 -7.93 6.25
C ALA A 106 -7.99 -6.91 7.39
N LEU A 107 -9.07 -6.92 8.19
CA LEU A 107 -9.20 -6.10 9.40
C LEU A 107 -8.26 -6.54 10.54
N THR A 108 -7.89 -7.81 10.57
CA THR A 108 -7.01 -8.38 11.61
C THR A 108 -5.55 -8.49 11.19
N SER A 109 -5.20 -8.15 9.97
CA SER A 109 -3.84 -8.28 9.44
C SER A 109 -3.31 -6.94 8.94
N GLN A 110 -2.05 -6.66 9.15
CA GLN A 110 -1.40 -5.47 8.61
C GLN A 110 -1.35 -5.47 7.08
N VAL A 111 -1.32 -6.67 6.47
CA VAL A 111 -1.35 -6.89 5.02
C VAL A 111 -2.31 -8.02 4.71
N GLY A 112 -3.26 -7.78 3.82
CA GLY A 112 -4.18 -8.78 3.32
C GLY A 112 -4.04 -8.98 1.81
N ILE A 113 -3.95 -10.23 1.35
CA ILE A 113 -3.96 -10.58 -0.07
C ILE A 113 -5.30 -11.22 -0.40
N ILE A 114 -6.07 -10.58 -1.29
CA ILE A 114 -7.35 -11.09 -1.75
C ILE A 114 -7.18 -11.60 -3.17
N GLN A 115 -7.22 -12.93 -3.32
CA GLN A 115 -7.10 -13.60 -4.60
C GLN A 115 -8.43 -14.26 -4.98
N GLY A 116 -8.76 -14.21 -6.26
CA GLY A 116 -9.94 -14.88 -6.81
C GLY A 116 -10.13 -14.60 -8.30
N PRO A 117 -10.84 -15.48 -9.04
CA PRO A 117 -11.12 -15.28 -10.45
C PRO A 117 -11.98 -14.03 -10.72
N PRO A 118 -12.08 -13.56 -11.96
CA PRO A 118 -13.01 -12.50 -12.33
C PRO A 118 -14.46 -12.81 -11.89
N GLY A 119 -15.21 -11.79 -11.47
CA GLY A 119 -16.60 -11.94 -11.06
C GLY A 119 -16.85 -12.46 -9.63
N THR A 120 -15.82 -12.75 -8.84
CA THR A 120 -15.97 -13.24 -7.44
C THR A 120 -16.27 -12.14 -6.41
N GLY A 121 -16.53 -10.92 -6.84
CA GLY A 121 -16.85 -9.80 -5.94
C GLY A 121 -15.66 -9.21 -5.18
N LYS A 122 -14.42 -9.33 -5.70
CA LYS A 122 -13.24 -8.74 -5.08
C LYS A 122 -13.40 -7.23 -4.83
N THR A 123 -13.91 -6.50 -5.80
CA THR A 123 -14.15 -5.05 -5.66
C THR A 123 -15.13 -4.74 -4.55
N GLN A 124 -16.21 -5.51 -4.43
CA GLN A 124 -17.20 -5.37 -3.36
C GLN A 124 -16.58 -5.64 -1.99
N THR A 125 -15.75 -6.69 -1.89
CA THR A 125 -14.99 -7.00 -0.67
C THR A 125 -14.08 -5.84 -0.28
N ILE A 126 -13.29 -5.30 -1.23
CA ILE A 126 -12.39 -4.17 -0.98
C ILE A 126 -13.16 -2.91 -0.59
N SER A 127 -14.28 -2.60 -1.24
CA SER A 127 -15.10 -1.43 -0.90
C SER A 127 -15.64 -1.46 0.53
N THR A 128 -15.81 -2.64 1.12
CA THR A 128 -16.24 -2.80 2.52
C THR A 128 -15.17 -2.31 3.52
N PHE A 129 -13.87 -2.27 3.13
CA PHE A 129 -12.81 -1.74 4.00
C PHE A 129 -12.69 -0.22 3.97
N VAL A 130 -13.11 0.39 2.88
CA VAL A 130 -12.87 1.81 2.61
C VAL A 130 -14.05 2.67 3.07
N SER A 131 -15.14 2.04 3.47
CA SER A 131 -16.38 2.68 3.98
C SER A 131 -16.31 2.89 5.47
#